data_197298efc761c96b2911a03907021d09
#
_entry.id   197298efc761c96b2911a03907021d09
#
_cell.length_a   1.000
_cell.length_b   1.000
_cell.length_c   1.000
_cell.angle_alpha   90.00
_cell.angle_beta   90.00
_cell.angle_gamma   90.00
#
_symmetry.space_group_name_H-M   'P 1'
#
loop_
_entity.id
_entity.type
_entity.pdbx_description
1 polymer ?
#
loop_
_entity_poly.entity_id
_entity_poly.type
_entity_poly.pdbx_seq_one_letter_code
_entity_poly.pdbx_strand_id
1 'polypeptide(L)'
;MAVSEQYGTLYDFGIQILFADGTLKVISPITHKRYSAKNISRNYDLNVYIQSALITWAEAHKEQVQDFTEQRPFTVVVTRYVVNPGARDVCDNDNAENGRTINSIFSVLKGSDNGMVLDCISRVRACRTPEETRTEFWVIPRERLGEHIRELIA
;
A
#
# COMPACT_ATOMS: atom_id res chain seq x y z
N MET A 1 9.78 18.23 -8.62
CA MET A 1 11.14 17.71 -8.37
C MET A 1 11.23 16.28 -8.88
N ALA A 2 12.29 15.99 -9.59
CA ALA A 2 12.48 14.62 -10.06
C ALA A 2 12.78 13.71 -8.87
N VAL A 3 11.95 12.70 -8.68
CA VAL A 3 12.19 11.65 -7.69
C VAL A 3 12.86 10.50 -8.42
N SER A 4 13.86 9.88 -7.81
CA SER A 4 14.53 8.76 -8.46
C SER A 4 13.52 7.64 -8.70
N GLU A 5 13.70 6.88 -9.78
CA GLU A 5 12.83 5.75 -10.11
C GLU A 5 12.73 4.74 -8.97
N GLN A 6 13.79 4.66 -8.14
CA GLN A 6 13.86 3.76 -7.00
C GLN A 6 12.79 4.06 -5.94
N TYR A 7 12.42 5.33 -5.78
CA TYR A 7 11.47 5.77 -4.75
C TYR A 7 10.10 6.12 -5.30
N GLY A 8 9.92 6.07 -6.60
CA GLY A 8 8.65 6.37 -7.25
C GLY A 8 8.34 7.87 -7.33
N THR A 9 7.12 8.18 -7.72
CA THR A 9 6.61 9.54 -7.83
C THR A 9 6.04 9.99 -6.49
N LEU A 10 6.41 11.19 -6.05
CA LEU A 10 5.94 11.78 -4.81
C LEU A 10 4.72 12.65 -5.09
N TYR A 11 3.67 12.44 -4.32
CA TYR A 11 2.42 13.19 -4.39
C TYR A 11 2.18 13.97 -3.10
N ASP A 12 1.08 14.72 -3.04
CA ASP A 12 0.70 15.48 -1.85
C ASP A 12 0.61 14.57 -0.62
N PHE A 13 0.87 15.14 0.55
CA PHE A 13 0.90 14.44 1.83
C PHE A 13 1.94 13.32 1.93
N GLY A 14 2.96 13.38 1.05
CA GLY A 14 4.06 12.44 1.10
C GLY A 14 3.77 11.04 0.54
N ILE A 15 2.62 10.85 -0.10
CA ILE A 15 2.27 9.57 -0.72
C ILE A 15 3.21 9.33 -1.91
N GLN A 16 3.81 8.15 -1.97
CA GLN A 16 4.66 7.74 -3.09
C GLN A 16 4.04 6.57 -3.82
N ILE A 17 4.13 6.59 -5.15
CA ILE A 17 3.66 5.49 -5.99
C ILE A 17 4.80 5.06 -6.89
N LEU A 18 5.14 3.77 -6.80
CA LEU A 18 6.20 3.15 -7.58
C LEU A 18 5.63 1.93 -8.29
N PHE A 19 5.81 1.89 -9.62
CA PHE A 19 5.51 0.71 -10.40
C PHE A 19 6.81 0.18 -10.98
N ALA A 20 7.27 -0.96 -10.48
CA ALA A 20 8.53 -1.56 -10.89
C ALA A 20 8.41 -3.08 -10.81
N ASP A 21 9.03 -3.77 -11.78
CA ASP A 21 9.06 -5.24 -11.84
C ASP A 21 7.66 -5.85 -11.78
N GLY A 22 6.69 -5.19 -12.42
CA GLY A 22 5.32 -5.65 -12.48
C GLY A 22 4.54 -5.54 -11.18
N THR A 23 5.07 -4.85 -10.19
CA THR A 23 4.45 -4.66 -8.88
C THR A 23 4.13 -3.19 -8.65
N LEU A 24 2.93 -2.92 -8.18
CA LEU A 24 2.53 -1.58 -7.78
C LEU A 24 2.76 -1.41 -6.28
N LYS A 25 3.51 -0.39 -5.90
CA LYS A 25 3.79 -0.07 -4.51
C LYS A 25 3.23 1.30 -4.18
N VAL A 26 2.36 1.35 -3.18
CA VAL A 26 1.82 2.60 -2.63
C VAL A 26 2.39 2.77 -1.24
N ILE A 27 3.10 3.86 -1.01
CA ILE A 27 3.82 4.11 0.24
C ILE A 27 3.24 5.35 0.90
N SER A 28 2.72 5.18 2.11
CA SER A 28 2.19 6.27 2.92
C SER A 28 3.12 6.53 4.09
N PRO A 29 3.58 7.79 4.30
CA PRO A 29 4.42 8.13 5.43
C PRO A 29 3.65 8.12 6.75
N ILE A 30 2.33 8.04 6.68
CA ILE A 30 1.46 8.03 7.84
C ILE A 30 0.82 6.65 7.94
N THR A 31 0.94 6.03 9.11
CA THR A 31 0.35 4.71 9.35
C THR A 31 -1.12 4.84 9.72
N HIS A 32 -1.92 3.89 9.24
CA HIS A 32 -3.30 3.78 9.70
C HIS A 32 -3.32 3.35 11.16
N LYS A 33 -4.27 3.90 11.88
CA LYS A 33 -4.48 3.51 13.27
C LYS A 33 -5.46 2.35 13.33
N ARG A 34 -5.43 1.63 14.44
CA ARG A 34 -6.42 0.63 14.78
C ARG A 34 -7.84 1.21 14.61
N TYR A 35 -8.76 0.42 14.08
CA TYR A 35 -10.14 0.84 13.95
C TYR A 35 -10.75 1.17 15.33
N SER A 36 -11.18 2.41 15.47
CA SER A 36 -11.88 2.90 16.66
C SER A 36 -12.57 4.21 16.32
N ALA A 37 -13.55 4.62 17.13
CA ALA A 37 -14.23 5.88 16.93
C ALA A 37 -13.29 7.09 16.91
N LYS A 38 -12.18 7.02 17.64
CA LYS A 38 -11.17 8.08 17.70
C LYS A 38 -10.39 8.24 16.40
N ASN A 39 -10.24 7.16 15.64
CA ASN A 39 -9.33 7.11 14.50
C ASN A 39 -10.05 7.09 13.16
N ILE A 40 -11.38 7.00 13.13
CA ILE A 40 -12.15 6.91 11.88
C ILE A 40 -11.85 8.08 10.95
N SER A 41 -11.93 9.31 11.46
CA SER A 41 -11.72 10.52 10.66
C SER A 41 -10.29 10.55 10.08
N ARG A 42 -9.30 10.25 10.91
CA ARG A 42 -7.90 10.21 10.48
C ARG A 42 -7.67 9.17 9.38
N ASN A 43 -8.17 7.96 9.58
CA ASN A 43 -7.99 6.89 8.61
C ASN A 43 -8.73 7.18 7.32
N TYR A 44 -9.89 7.82 7.40
CA TYR A 44 -10.62 8.29 6.22
C TYR A 44 -9.79 9.29 5.42
N ASP A 45 -9.20 10.28 6.08
CA ASP A 45 -8.37 11.28 5.42
C ASP A 45 -7.15 10.65 4.73
N LEU A 46 -6.50 9.68 5.38
CA LEU A 46 -5.39 8.96 4.78
C LEU A 46 -5.81 8.20 3.52
N ASN A 47 -6.97 7.58 3.54
CA ASN A 47 -7.50 6.88 2.37
C ASN A 47 -7.80 7.84 1.23
N VAL A 48 -8.32 9.03 1.53
CA VAL A 48 -8.58 10.08 0.54
C VAL A 48 -7.27 10.55 -0.09
N TYR A 49 -6.22 10.75 0.72
CA TYR A 49 -4.91 11.16 0.20
C TYR A 49 -4.30 10.10 -0.72
N ILE A 50 -4.36 8.84 -0.32
CA ILE A 50 -3.87 7.72 -1.13
C ILE A 50 -4.65 7.63 -2.44
N GLN A 51 -5.97 7.72 -2.36
CA GLN A 51 -6.84 7.64 -3.52
C GLN A 51 -6.57 8.78 -4.49
N SER A 52 -6.43 10.00 -4.00
CA SER A 52 -6.12 11.18 -4.82
C SER A 52 -4.79 11.03 -5.55
N ALA A 53 -3.75 10.59 -4.85
CA ALA A 53 -2.44 10.35 -5.44
C ALA A 53 -2.52 9.29 -6.53
N LEU A 54 -3.23 8.21 -6.25
CA LEU A 54 -3.33 7.09 -7.18
C LEU A 54 -4.14 7.44 -8.43
N ILE A 55 -5.18 8.26 -8.29
CA ILE A 55 -5.95 8.78 -9.42
C ILE A 55 -5.02 9.56 -10.35
N THR A 56 -4.23 10.47 -9.80
CA THR A 56 -3.30 11.28 -10.58
C THR A 56 -2.28 10.39 -11.30
N TRP A 57 -1.71 9.43 -10.59
CA TRP A 57 -0.76 8.49 -11.17
C TRP A 57 -1.40 7.66 -12.28
N ALA A 58 -2.59 7.12 -12.03
CA ALA A 58 -3.29 6.26 -12.98
C ALA A 58 -3.66 7.01 -14.28
N GLU A 59 -4.05 8.27 -14.18
CA GLU A 59 -4.36 9.08 -15.35
C GLU A 59 -3.13 9.31 -16.23
N ALA A 60 -1.96 9.42 -15.62
CA ALA A 60 -0.70 9.58 -16.34
C ALA A 60 -0.15 8.27 -16.90
N HIS A 61 -0.66 7.11 -16.44
CA HIS A 61 -0.14 5.78 -16.78
C HIS A 61 -1.25 4.81 -17.20
N LYS A 62 -2.19 5.27 -18.01
CA LYS A 62 -3.40 4.50 -18.38
C LYS A 62 -3.11 3.14 -18.96
N GLU A 63 -2.13 3.03 -19.85
CA GLU A 63 -1.79 1.75 -20.47
C GLU A 63 -1.20 0.76 -19.47
N GLN A 64 -0.30 1.25 -18.60
CA GLN A 64 0.29 0.43 -17.56
C GLN A 64 -0.77 -0.08 -16.58
N VAL A 65 -1.72 0.78 -16.20
CA VAL A 65 -2.83 0.41 -15.32
C VAL A 65 -3.68 -0.66 -15.96
N GLN A 66 -4.01 -0.51 -17.23
CA GLN A 66 -4.83 -1.49 -17.95
C GLN A 66 -4.13 -2.85 -18.01
N ASP A 67 -2.87 -2.86 -18.42
CA ASP A 67 -2.09 -4.09 -18.51
C ASP A 67 -1.92 -4.74 -17.14
N PHE A 68 -1.71 -3.94 -16.11
CA PHE A 68 -1.55 -4.43 -14.75
C PHE A 68 -2.84 -5.08 -14.23
N THR A 69 -3.98 -4.42 -14.42
CA THR A 69 -5.26 -4.93 -13.90
C THR A 69 -5.71 -6.22 -14.60
N GLU A 70 -5.24 -6.46 -15.81
CA GLU A 70 -5.50 -7.72 -16.52
C GLU A 70 -4.78 -8.91 -15.89
N GLN A 71 -3.76 -8.67 -15.07
CA GLN A 71 -2.98 -9.73 -14.42
C GLN A 71 -3.59 -10.23 -13.11
N ARG A 72 -4.82 -9.85 -12.81
CA ARG A 72 -5.55 -10.37 -11.64
C ARG A 72 -5.59 -11.90 -11.62
N PRO A 73 -5.67 -12.55 -10.44
CA PRO A 73 -5.82 -11.94 -9.13
C PRO A 73 -4.49 -11.47 -8.55
N PHE A 74 -4.59 -10.65 -7.49
CA PHE A 74 -3.44 -10.09 -6.82
C PHE A 74 -3.28 -10.61 -5.41
N THR A 75 -2.04 -10.60 -4.93
CA THR A 75 -1.72 -10.68 -3.51
C THR A 75 -1.34 -9.27 -3.05
N VAL A 76 -1.97 -8.81 -1.99
CA VAL A 76 -1.62 -7.51 -1.40
C VAL A 76 -0.81 -7.76 -0.14
N VAL A 77 0.38 -7.17 -0.09
CA VAL A 77 1.24 -7.23 1.10
C VAL A 77 1.26 -5.85 1.73
N VAL A 78 0.78 -5.77 2.97
CA VAL A 78 0.78 -4.53 3.73
C VAL A 78 1.87 -4.63 4.78
N THR A 79 2.86 -3.75 4.73
CA THR A 79 3.93 -3.69 5.71
C THR A 79 3.89 -2.37 6.45
N ARG A 80 3.80 -2.44 7.75
CA ARG A 80 3.86 -1.26 8.62
C ARG A 80 5.23 -1.21 9.27
N TYR A 81 5.97 -0.13 9.01
CA TYR A 81 7.29 0.10 9.59
C TYR A 81 7.16 1.02 10.79
N VAL A 82 7.62 0.55 11.94
CA VAL A 82 7.55 1.30 13.19
C VAL A 82 8.88 1.21 13.92
N VAL A 83 9.17 2.22 14.76
CA VAL A 83 10.37 2.22 15.60
C VAL A 83 10.11 1.31 16.80
N ASN A 84 11.03 0.38 17.06
CA ASN A 84 10.95 -0.54 18.20
C ASN A 84 9.57 -1.20 18.33
N PRO A 85 9.14 -2.02 17.35
CA PRO A 85 7.84 -2.66 17.41
C PRO A 85 7.73 -3.57 18.64
N GLY A 86 6.63 -3.37 19.37
CA GLY A 86 6.30 -4.19 20.53
C GLY A 86 5.18 -5.18 20.21
N ALA A 87 4.80 -5.97 21.20
CA ALA A 87 3.71 -6.93 21.06
C ALA A 87 2.41 -6.27 20.64
N ARG A 88 2.15 -5.05 21.12
CA ARG A 88 0.95 -4.29 20.78
C ARG A 88 0.91 -3.93 19.30
N ASP A 89 2.04 -3.58 18.70
CA ASP A 89 2.09 -3.25 17.28
C ASP A 89 1.73 -4.45 16.42
N VAL A 90 2.20 -5.63 16.80
CA VAL A 90 1.86 -6.87 16.10
C VAL A 90 0.38 -7.17 16.23
N CYS A 91 -0.19 -7.03 17.42
CA CYS A 91 -1.62 -7.25 17.66
C CYS A 91 -2.48 -6.23 16.91
N ASP A 92 -2.09 -4.96 16.93
CA ASP A 92 -2.85 -3.88 16.29
C ASP A 92 -2.74 -3.92 14.77
N ASN A 93 -1.76 -4.62 14.21
CA ASN A 93 -1.59 -4.70 12.76
C ASN A 93 -2.82 -5.29 12.07
N ASP A 94 -3.42 -6.33 12.65
CA ASP A 94 -4.64 -6.94 12.11
C ASP A 94 -5.88 -6.07 12.31
N ASN A 95 -5.81 -5.14 13.25
CA ASN A 95 -6.91 -4.23 13.59
C ASN A 95 -6.82 -2.89 12.87
N ALA A 96 -5.79 -2.65 12.08
CA ALA A 96 -5.68 -1.45 11.26
C ALA A 96 -6.67 -1.51 10.10
N GLU A 97 -7.13 -0.34 9.63
CA GLU A 97 -8.11 -0.28 8.55
C GLU A 97 -7.51 -0.52 7.17
N ASN A 98 -6.64 -1.53 7.04
CA ASN A 98 -5.97 -1.85 5.78
C ASN A 98 -6.97 -2.27 4.70
N GLY A 99 -8.03 -2.96 5.07
CA GLY A 99 -9.07 -3.41 4.14
C GLY A 99 -9.73 -2.25 3.38
N ARG A 100 -10.03 -1.15 4.07
CA ARG A 100 -10.62 0.03 3.43
C ARG A 100 -9.64 0.71 2.50
N THR A 101 -8.37 0.75 2.86
CA THR A 101 -7.33 1.30 2.00
C THR A 101 -7.15 0.46 0.75
N ILE A 102 -7.15 -0.85 0.89
CA ILE A 102 -7.10 -1.78 -0.25
C ILE A 102 -8.28 -1.55 -1.18
N ASN A 103 -9.49 -1.41 -0.64
CA ASN A 103 -10.68 -1.07 -1.43
C ASN A 103 -10.50 0.25 -2.17
N SER A 104 -9.94 1.25 -1.52
CA SER A 104 -9.68 2.56 -2.14
C SER A 104 -8.69 2.44 -3.30
N ILE A 105 -7.65 1.63 -3.15
CA ILE A 105 -6.67 1.39 -4.21
C ILE A 105 -7.36 0.73 -5.41
N PHE A 106 -8.11 -0.33 -5.19
CA PHE A 106 -8.74 -1.07 -6.29
C PHE A 106 -9.91 -0.33 -6.93
N SER A 107 -10.58 0.57 -6.21
CA SER A 107 -11.60 1.42 -6.81
C SER A 107 -11.02 2.37 -7.85
N VAL A 108 -9.79 2.81 -7.66
CA VAL A 108 -9.07 3.64 -8.64
C VAL A 108 -8.58 2.80 -9.81
N LEU A 109 -8.02 1.62 -9.52
CA LEU A 109 -7.46 0.75 -10.56
C LEU A 109 -8.54 0.19 -11.49
N LYS A 110 -9.64 -0.26 -10.99
CA LYS A 110 -10.89 -0.55 -11.72
C LYS A 110 -11.86 -1.40 -10.89
N GLY A 111 -12.86 -0.77 -10.37
CA GLY A 111 -13.94 -1.47 -9.69
C GLY A 111 -13.59 -1.88 -8.27
N SER A 112 -14.27 -2.88 -7.78
CA SER A 112 -14.10 -3.36 -6.42
C SER A 112 -12.93 -4.36 -6.32
N ASP A 113 -12.47 -4.61 -5.13
CA ASP A 113 -11.47 -5.64 -4.86
C ASP A 113 -12.03 -7.07 -4.98
N ASN A 114 -13.34 -7.20 -5.20
CA ASN A 114 -14.01 -8.49 -5.39
C ASN A 114 -13.42 -9.24 -6.58
N GLY A 115 -12.84 -10.40 -6.31
CA GLY A 115 -12.22 -11.24 -7.34
C GLY A 115 -10.88 -10.72 -7.83
N MET A 116 -10.42 -9.55 -7.39
CA MET A 116 -9.11 -9.03 -7.75
C MET A 116 -8.04 -9.39 -6.71
N VAL A 117 -8.41 -9.46 -5.43
CA VAL A 117 -7.48 -9.81 -4.36
C VAL A 117 -7.73 -11.24 -3.92
N LEU A 118 -6.71 -12.08 -4.06
CA LEU A 118 -6.77 -13.47 -3.62
C LEU A 118 -6.27 -13.62 -2.19
N ASP A 119 -5.18 -12.93 -1.87
CA ASP A 119 -4.54 -13.00 -0.55
C ASP A 119 -4.19 -11.60 -0.05
N CYS A 120 -4.27 -11.42 1.26
CA CYS A 120 -3.75 -10.23 1.91
C CYS A 120 -2.82 -10.66 3.04
N ILE A 121 -1.58 -10.19 3.00
CA ILE A 121 -0.57 -10.48 4.00
C ILE A 121 -0.25 -9.18 4.73
N SER A 122 -0.45 -9.16 6.04
CA SER A 122 -0.14 -8.00 6.88
C SER A 122 1.05 -8.32 7.77
N ARG A 123 1.99 -7.38 7.85
CA ARG A 123 3.19 -7.57 8.67
C ARG A 123 3.69 -6.25 9.25
N VAL A 124 4.45 -6.37 10.34
CA VAL A 124 5.12 -5.25 11.00
C VAL A 124 6.62 -5.46 10.88
N ARG A 125 7.36 -4.40 10.59
CA ARG A 125 8.82 -4.42 10.51
C ARG A 125 9.38 -3.24 11.29
N ALA A 126 10.58 -3.42 11.82
CA ALA A 126 11.30 -2.35 12.52
C ALA A 126 11.92 -1.38 11.52
N CYS A 127 11.87 -0.09 11.86
CA CYS A 127 12.68 0.93 11.23
C CYS A 127 13.55 1.63 12.28
N ARG A 128 14.54 2.40 11.83
CA ARG A 128 15.54 2.99 12.74
C ARG A 128 15.11 4.29 13.37
N THR A 129 14.45 5.13 12.59
CA THR A 129 14.11 6.48 13.00
C THR A 129 12.63 6.76 12.78
N PRO A 130 12.03 7.71 13.52
CA PRO A 130 10.63 8.09 13.31
C PRO A 130 10.32 8.54 11.89
N GLU A 131 11.28 9.11 11.19
CA GLU A 131 11.12 9.58 9.81
C GLU A 131 10.94 8.43 8.82
N GLU A 132 11.40 7.24 9.18
CA GLU A 132 11.25 6.05 8.35
C GLU A 132 9.90 5.34 8.58
N THR A 133 9.12 5.77 9.55
CA THR A 133 7.81 5.21 9.86
C THR A 133 6.89 5.38 8.67
N ARG A 134 6.29 4.28 8.22
CA ARG A 134 5.44 4.30 7.03
C ARG A 134 4.61 3.01 6.94
N THR A 135 3.62 3.04 6.05
CA THR A 135 2.91 1.84 5.61
C THR A 135 3.10 1.69 4.12
N GLU A 136 3.48 0.51 3.68
CA GLU A 136 3.62 0.17 2.26
C GLU A 136 2.56 -0.85 1.87
N PHE A 137 1.88 -0.57 0.76
CA PHE A 137 0.92 -1.49 0.14
C PHE A 137 1.53 -1.97 -1.18
N TRP A 138 1.90 -3.24 -1.22
CA TRP A 138 2.43 -3.86 -2.43
C TRP A 138 1.31 -4.67 -3.07
N VAL A 139 0.93 -4.31 -4.28
CA VAL A 139 -0.06 -5.04 -5.08
C VAL A 139 0.71 -5.88 -6.09
N ILE A 140 0.73 -7.18 -5.86
CA ILE A 140 1.57 -8.12 -6.60
C ILE A 140 0.68 -9.08 -7.38
N PRO A 141 0.80 -9.15 -8.72
CA PRO A 141 0.12 -10.19 -9.47
C PRO A 141 0.47 -11.57 -8.90
N ARG A 142 -0.53 -12.40 -8.68
CA ARG A 142 -0.34 -13.71 -8.02
C ARG A 142 0.76 -14.54 -8.67
N GLU A 143 0.85 -14.48 -10.00
CA GLU A 143 1.86 -15.21 -10.76
C GLU A 143 3.28 -14.74 -10.46
N ARG A 144 3.44 -13.49 -10.02
CA ARG A 144 4.76 -12.89 -9.71
C ARG A 144 5.13 -12.98 -8.24
N LEU A 145 4.29 -13.55 -7.40
CA LEU A 145 4.54 -13.60 -5.97
C LEU A 145 5.88 -14.27 -5.63
N GLY A 146 6.24 -15.32 -6.37
CA GLY A 146 7.50 -16.02 -6.16
C GLY A 146 8.74 -15.14 -6.34
N GLU A 147 8.68 -14.13 -7.20
CA GLU A 147 9.79 -13.20 -7.43
C GLU A 147 10.08 -12.33 -6.21
N HIS A 148 9.10 -12.16 -5.32
CA HIS A 148 9.20 -11.32 -4.14
C HIS A 148 9.40 -12.11 -2.84
N ILE A 149 9.52 -13.42 -2.91
CA ILE A 149 9.59 -14.28 -1.72
C ILE A 149 10.72 -13.84 -0.78
N ARG A 150 11.90 -13.54 -1.32
CA ARG A 150 13.04 -13.14 -0.48
C ARG A 150 12.78 -11.84 0.28
N GLU A 151 12.15 -10.88 -0.37
CA GLU A 151 11.81 -9.61 0.25
C GLU A 151 10.73 -9.79 1.33
N LEU A 152 9.80 -10.71 1.09
CA LEU A 152 8.68 -10.94 1.99
C LEU A 152 9.09 -11.66 3.28
N ILE A 153 10.11 -12.51 3.22
CA ILE A 153 10.57 -13.31 4.38
C ILE A 153 11.78 -12.69 5.07
N ALA A 154 12.36 -11.66 4.49
CA ALA A 154 13.55 -11.01 5.06
C ALA A 154 13.25 -10.22 6.34
#